data_10935a0ae72a72b2ce1966a5a1989385
#
_entry.id   10935a0ae72a72b2ce1966a5a1989385
#
_cell.length_a   1.000
_cell.length_b   1.000
_cell.length_c   1.000
_cell.angle_alpha   90.00
_cell.angle_beta   90.00
_cell.angle_gamma   90.00
#
_symmetry.space_group_name_H-M   'P 1'
#
loop_
_entity.id
_entity.type
_entity.pdbx_description
1 polymer ?
#
loop_
_entity_poly.entity_id
_entity_poly.type
_entity_poly.pdbx_seq_one_letter_code
_entity_poly.pdbx_strand_id
1 'polypeptide(L)'
;MLPFKKIVCPTDFSEPACRAIKAACEMAETFSAELILLHVVGPVPVLETPTGLAGFDVAAYQRELSNSANASLQTRLEKHVPDAVNARTLVVHGEPAHEIARVANEEAADLIVLSTHGETGWRHRIFGSVPEKVIRYAHCPVLAIHLDS
;
A
#
# COMPACT_ATOMS: atom_id res chain seq x y z
N MET A 1 -9.61 -8.10 -19.53
CA MET A 1 -9.64 -7.51 -18.18
C MET A 1 -10.09 -8.52 -17.13
N LEU A 2 -11.18 -9.19 -17.33
CA LEU A 2 -11.64 -10.26 -16.41
C LEU A 2 -11.29 -11.65 -16.93
N PRO A 3 -11.03 -12.63 -16.05
CA PRO A 3 -10.99 -12.49 -14.59
C PRO A 3 -9.71 -11.83 -14.09
N PHE A 4 -9.76 -11.15 -12.94
CA PHE A 4 -8.57 -10.68 -12.27
C PHE A 4 -7.76 -11.86 -11.74
N LYS A 5 -6.46 -11.86 -11.94
CA LYS A 5 -5.55 -12.93 -11.47
C LYS A 5 -4.61 -12.45 -10.38
N LYS A 6 -4.32 -11.14 -10.35
CA LYS A 6 -3.43 -10.53 -9.38
C LYS A 6 -3.92 -9.15 -8.97
N ILE A 7 -4.05 -8.95 -7.66
CA ILE A 7 -4.57 -7.73 -7.04
C ILE A 7 -3.49 -7.14 -6.13
N VAL A 8 -3.16 -5.87 -6.30
CA VAL A 8 -2.31 -5.11 -5.38
C VAL A 8 -3.18 -4.26 -4.46
N CYS A 9 -2.99 -4.40 -3.15
CA CYS A 9 -3.67 -3.60 -2.14
C CYS A 9 -2.64 -2.87 -1.28
N PRO A 10 -2.37 -1.59 -1.55
CA PRO A 10 -1.49 -0.79 -0.70
C PRO A 10 -2.16 -0.44 0.62
N THR A 11 -1.38 -0.42 1.69
CA THR A 11 -1.83 -0.03 3.03
C THR A 11 -0.83 0.89 3.72
N ASP A 12 -1.34 1.90 4.40
CA ASP A 12 -0.60 2.77 5.32
C ASP A 12 -0.87 2.42 6.79
N PHE A 13 -1.47 1.24 7.02
CA PHE A 13 -1.89 0.72 8.32
C PHE A 13 -3.03 1.49 9.00
N SER A 14 -3.60 2.49 8.35
CA SER A 14 -4.77 3.23 8.86
C SER A 14 -6.04 2.38 8.86
N GLU A 15 -7.06 2.80 9.61
CA GLU A 15 -8.37 2.17 9.62
C GLU A 15 -9.04 2.18 8.22
N PRO A 16 -9.00 3.30 7.47
CA PRO A 16 -9.46 3.29 6.08
C PRO A 16 -8.82 2.22 5.21
N ALA A 17 -7.52 2.01 5.34
CA ALA A 17 -6.80 1.00 4.59
C ALA A 17 -7.26 -0.44 4.92
N CYS A 18 -7.70 -0.70 6.16
CA CYS A 18 -8.26 -2.01 6.53
C CYS A 18 -9.53 -2.34 5.75
N ARG A 19 -10.36 -1.35 5.44
CA ARG A 19 -11.56 -1.57 4.60
C ARG A 19 -11.19 -1.89 3.16
N ALA A 20 -10.15 -1.25 2.62
CA ALA A 20 -9.62 -1.59 1.31
C ALA A 20 -9.09 -3.04 1.28
N ILE A 21 -8.40 -3.49 2.33
CA ILE A 21 -7.96 -4.89 2.47
C ILE A 21 -9.16 -5.84 2.43
N LYS A 22 -10.24 -5.54 3.14
CA LYS A 22 -11.45 -6.36 3.13
C LYS A 22 -12.03 -6.47 1.72
N ALA A 23 -12.21 -5.36 1.03
CA ALA A 23 -12.71 -5.36 -0.35
C ALA A 23 -11.77 -6.13 -1.31
N ALA A 24 -10.45 -5.98 -1.14
CA ALA A 24 -9.47 -6.71 -1.93
C ALA A 24 -9.55 -8.23 -1.69
N CYS A 25 -9.79 -8.67 -0.45
CA CYS A 25 -10.02 -10.08 -0.13
C CYS A 25 -11.28 -10.64 -0.81
N GLU A 26 -12.39 -9.91 -0.74
CA GLU A 26 -13.65 -10.31 -1.40
C GLU A 26 -13.46 -10.46 -2.93
N MET A 27 -12.71 -9.55 -3.54
CA MET A 27 -12.37 -9.65 -4.96
C MET A 27 -11.41 -10.82 -5.24
N ALA A 28 -10.40 -11.03 -4.40
CA ALA A 28 -9.45 -12.13 -4.56
C ALA A 28 -10.14 -13.49 -4.43
N GLU A 29 -11.06 -13.66 -3.47
CA GLU A 29 -11.87 -14.88 -3.34
C GLU A 29 -12.75 -15.09 -4.57
N THR A 30 -13.46 -14.04 -5.02
CA THR A 30 -14.40 -14.13 -6.15
C THR A 30 -13.71 -14.58 -7.43
N PHE A 31 -12.50 -14.10 -7.69
CA PHE A 31 -11.75 -14.39 -8.92
C PHE A 31 -10.65 -15.42 -8.74
N SER A 32 -10.46 -15.97 -7.55
CA SER A 32 -9.32 -16.84 -7.21
C SER A 32 -7.97 -16.17 -7.56
N ALA A 33 -7.88 -14.88 -7.26
CA ALA A 33 -6.71 -14.05 -7.56
C ALA A 33 -5.67 -14.10 -6.44
N GLU A 34 -4.40 -13.91 -6.79
CA GLU A 34 -3.34 -13.61 -5.82
C GLU A 34 -3.52 -12.19 -5.28
N LEU A 35 -3.44 -12.03 -3.96
CA LEU A 35 -3.47 -10.73 -3.28
C LEU A 35 -2.07 -10.35 -2.79
N ILE A 36 -1.59 -9.17 -3.20
CA ILE A 36 -0.35 -8.58 -2.70
C ILE A 36 -0.70 -7.42 -1.78
N LEU A 37 -0.46 -7.59 -0.47
CA LEU A 37 -0.49 -6.47 0.47
C LEU A 37 0.82 -5.70 0.39
N LEU A 38 0.75 -4.44 0.01
CA LEU A 38 1.91 -3.59 -0.24
C LEU A 38 1.99 -2.47 0.80
N HIS A 39 3.16 -2.26 1.37
CA HIS A 39 3.46 -1.03 2.11
C HIS A 39 4.66 -0.33 1.48
N VAL A 40 4.56 0.98 1.33
CA VAL A 40 5.65 1.82 0.85
C VAL A 40 6.20 2.63 2.02
N VAL A 41 7.46 2.38 2.35
CA VAL A 41 8.22 3.21 3.30
C VAL A 41 8.63 4.48 2.58
N GLY A 42 8.09 5.61 3.02
CA GLY A 42 8.40 6.92 2.44
C GLY A 42 9.87 7.31 2.60
N PRO A 43 10.36 8.29 1.83
CA PRO A 43 11.72 8.77 1.95
C PRO A 43 11.98 9.35 3.34
N VAL A 44 13.14 9.01 3.90
CA VAL A 44 13.59 9.59 5.17
C VAL A 44 14.05 11.04 4.91
N PRO A 45 13.49 12.04 5.60
CA PRO A 45 13.97 13.40 5.47
C PRO A 45 15.43 13.50 5.92
N VAL A 46 16.33 13.77 5.00
CA VAL A 46 17.71 14.11 5.34
C VAL A 46 17.73 15.60 5.66
N LEU A 47 17.81 15.93 6.94
CA LEU A 47 18.06 17.31 7.36
C LEU A 47 19.53 17.61 7.07
N GLU A 48 19.79 18.40 6.05
CA GLU A 48 21.10 19.00 5.81
C GLU A 48 21.36 20.03 6.91
N THR A 49 21.91 19.60 8.03
CA THR A 49 22.43 20.50 9.05
C THR A 49 23.91 20.78 8.80
N PRO A 50 24.43 22.00 9.07
CA PRO A 50 25.84 22.31 8.91
C PRO A 50 26.80 21.42 9.71
N THR A 51 26.29 20.77 10.75
CA THR A 51 27.05 19.84 11.60
C THR A 51 27.01 18.41 11.11
N GLY A 52 26.28 18.15 10.02
CA GLY A 52 26.03 16.80 9.49
C GLY A 52 25.24 15.92 10.47
N LEU A 53 24.70 14.83 9.99
CA LEU A 53 24.16 13.74 10.83
C LEU A 53 25.33 12.83 11.25
N ALA A 54 26.38 13.42 11.83
CA ALA A 54 27.53 12.67 12.32
C ALA A 54 27.06 11.65 13.36
N GLY A 55 27.14 10.35 13.01
CA GLY A 55 26.70 9.23 13.86
C GLY A 55 25.29 8.70 13.58
N PHE A 56 24.51 9.30 12.66
CA PHE A 56 23.22 8.72 12.25
C PHE A 56 23.41 7.78 11.04
N ASP A 57 23.16 6.49 11.24
CA ASP A 57 23.20 5.49 10.19
C ASP A 57 21.86 5.43 9.47
N VAL A 58 21.73 6.12 8.34
CA VAL A 58 20.52 6.13 7.51
C VAL A 58 20.14 4.73 7.04
N ALA A 59 21.12 3.91 6.66
CA ALA A 59 20.87 2.56 6.18
C ALA A 59 20.32 1.65 7.30
N ALA A 60 20.87 1.77 8.52
CA ALA A 60 20.34 1.03 9.68
C ALA A 60 18.92 1.46 10.01
N TYR A 61 18.63 2.75 9.98
CA TYR A 61 17.28 3.29 10.20
C TYR A 61 16.29 2.81 9.16
N GLN A 62 16.66 2.82 7.88
CA GLN A 62 15.81 2.29 6.81
C GLN A 62 15.53 0.80 6.98
N ARG A 63 16.52 0.00 7.40
CA ARG A 63 16.32 -1.43 7.70
C ARG A 63 15.34 -1.62 8.85
N GLU A 64 15.44 -0.82 9.90
CA GLU A 64 14.51 -0.86 11.03
C GLU A 64 13.08 -0.52 10.62
N LEU A 65 12.89 0.51 9.79
CA LEU A 65 11.59 0.86 9.22
C LEU A 65 11.02 -0.28 8.36
N SER A 66 11.85 -0.92 7.54
CA SER A 66 11.44 -2.06 6.73
C SER A 66 11.04 -3.26 7.58
N ASN A 67 11.80 -3.57 8.62
CA ASN A 67 11.49 -4.67 9.54
C ASN A 67 10.18 -4.41 10.28
N SER A 68 9.97 -3.19 10.76
CA SER A 68 8.72 -2.77 11.40
C SER A 68 7.53 -2.85 10.44
N ALA A 69 7.70 -2.39 9.20
CA ALA A 69 6.67 -2.47 8.17
C ALA A 69 6.33 -3.91 7.80
N ASN A 70 7.33 -4.79 7.66
CA ASN A 70 7.12 -6.21 7.40
C ASN A 70 6.33 -6.89 8.53
N ALA A 71 6.68 -6.61 9.78
CA ALA A 71 5.95 -7.13 10.95
C ALA A 71 4.50 -6.63 10.97
N SER A 72 4.27 -5.36 10.68
CA SER A 72 2.93 -4.76 10.61
C SER A 72 2.11 -5.35 9.47
N LEU A 73 2.70 -5.56 8.28
CA LEU A 73 2.02 -6.21 7.16
C LEU A 73 1.64 -7.65 7.49
N GLN A 74 2.55 -8.40 8.11
CA GLN A 74 2.28 -9.78 8.51
C GLN A 74 1.11 -9.83 9.51
N THR A 75 1.07 -8.94 10.48
CA THR A 75 -0.04 -8.81 11.41
C THR A 75 -1.36 -8.49 10.69
N ARG A 76 -1.34 -7.61 9.70
CA ARG A 76 -2.53 -7.29 8.90
C ARG A 76 -3.00 -8.47 8.07
N LEU A 77 -2.06 -9.20 7.46
CA LEU A 77 -2.36 -10.40 6.70
C LEU A 77 -3.05 -11.44 7.58
N GLU A 78 -2.47 -11.76 8.73
CA GLU A 78 -3.04 -12.76 9.67
C GLU A 78 -4.40 -12.35 10.22
N LYS A 79 -4.61 -11.05 10.48
CA LYS A 79 -5.83 -10.55 11.10
C LYS A 79 -6.98 -10.37 10.11
N HIS A 80 -6.70 -9.97 8.86
CA HIS A 80 -7.72 -9.48 7.94
C HIS A 80 -7.87 -10.32 6.67
N VAL A 81 -6.90 -11.18 6.35
CA VAL A 81 -6.95 -11.98 5.12
C VAL A 81 -7.35 -13.42 5.46
N PRO A 82 -8.47 -13.92 4.91
CA PRO A 82 -8.87 -15.32 5.09
C PRO A 82 -7.83 -16.30 4.54
N ASP A 83 -7.68 -17.46 5.18
CA ASP A 83 -6.75 -18.52 4.74
C ASP A 83 -7.04 -19.03 3.32
N ALA A 84 -8.28 -18.89 2.85
CA ALA A 84 -8.67 -19.25 1.49
C ALA A 84 -8.08 -18.32 0.41
N VAL A 85 -7.62 -17.12 0.78
CA VAL A 85 -7.02 -16.16 -0.15
C VAL A 85 -5.52 -16.42 -0.27
N ASN A 86 -5.05 -16.66 -1.49
CA ASN A 86 -3.61 -16.72 -1.76
C ASN A 86 -3.03 -15.30 -1.67
N ALA A 87 -2.39 -14.99 -0.55
CA ALA A 87 -1.87 -13.65 -0.28
C ALA A 87 -0.42 -13.65 0.16
N ARG A 88 0.29 -12.59 -0.19
CA ARG A 88 1.65 -12.30 0.29
C ARG A 88 1.83 -10.82 0.58
N THR A 89 2.89 -10.51 1.30
CA THR A 89 3.25 -9.14 1.68
C THR A 89 4.45 -8.64 0.90
N LEU A 90 4.52 -7.34 0.67
CA LEU A 90 5.65 -6.68 0.01
C LEU A 90 5.89 -5.31 0.63
N VAL A 91 7.13 -5.01 1.00
CA VAL A 91 7.58 -3.69 1.45
C VAL A 91 8.56 -3.13 0.43
N VAL A 92 8.33 -1.91 0.00
CA VAL A 92 9.22 -1.16 -0.89
C VAL A 92 9.50 0.23 -0.32
N HIS A 93 10.52 0.91 -0.84
CA HIS A 93 10.89 2.26 -0.44
C HIS A 93 10.72 3.24 -1.59
N GLY A 94 10.24 4.42 -1.30
CA GLY A 94 10.13 5.50 -2.27
C GLY A 94 8.91 6.40 -2.07
N GLU A 95 8.55 7.13 -3.10
CA GLU A 95 7.34 7.95 -3.11
C GLU A 95 6.13 7.03 -3.29
N PRO A 96 5.15 7.08 -2.36
CA PRO A 96 4.09 6.05 -2.31
C PRO A 96 3.34 5.84 -3.62
N ALA A 97 2.86 6.89 -4.26
CA ALA A 97 2.05 6.72 -5.47
C ALA A 97 2.85 6.15 -6.66
N HIS A 98 4.10 6.57 -6.82
CA HIS A 98 4.99 6.04 -7.85
C HIS A 98 5.33 4.57 -7.60
N GLU A 99 5.66 4.21 -6.36
CA GLU A 99 6.01 2.85 -5.99
C GLU A 99 4.82 1.89 -6.12
N ILE A 100 3.62 2.32 -5.73
CA ILE A 100 2.40 1.52 -5.93
C ILE A 100 2.18 1.22 -7.41
N ALA A 101 2.27 2.23 -8.27
CA ALA A 101 2.09 2.06 -9.71
C ALA A 101 3.22 1.20 -10.32
N ARG A 102 4.48 1.40 -9.89
CA ARG A 102 5.63 0.61 -10.33
C ARG A 102 5.47 -0.87 -9.97
N VAL A 103 5.15 -1.17 -8.71
CA VAL A 103 4.93 -2.54 -8.25
C VAL A 103 3.78 -3.20 -9.00
N ALA A 104 2.66 -2.51 -9.17
CA ALA A 104 1.53 -3.05 -9.91
C ALA A 104 1.91 -3.40 -11.36
N ASN A 105 2.74 -2.59 -12.00
CA ASN A 105 3.23 -2.86 -13.35
C ASN A 105 4.23 -4.03 -13.39
N GLU A 106 5.22 -4.06 -12.50
CA GLU A 106 6.23 -5.14 -12.43
C GLU A 106 5.61 -6.50 -12.09
N GLU A 107 4.61 -6.51 -11.22
CA GLU A 107 3.87 -7.70 -10.84
C GLU A 107 2.83 -8.11 -11.89
N ALA A 108 2.63 -7.33 -12.94
CA ALA A 108 1.56 -7.51 -13.93
C ALA A 108 0.18 -7.62 -13.24
N ALA A 109 -0.08 -6.72 -12.29
CA ALA A 109 -1.34 -6.69 -11.56
C ALA A 109 -2.50 -6.30 -12.47
N ASP A 110 -3.63 -6.95 -12.27
CA ASP A 110 -4.85 -6.71 -13.03
C ASP A 110 -5.74 -5.66 -12.37
N LEU A 111 -5.50 -5.39 -11.08
CA LEU A 111 -6.30 -4.47 -10.27
C LEU A 111 -5.47 -3.91 -9.11
N ILE A 112 -5.63 -2.61 -8.84
CA ILE A 112 -5.21 -2.00 -7.58
C ILE A 112 -6.48 -1.69 -6.78
N VAL A 113 -6.51 -2.10 -5.49
CA VAL A 113 -7.59 -1.76 -4.55
C VAL A 113 -7.02 -0.92 -3.43
N LEU A 114 -7.51 0.30 -3.25
CA LEU A 114 -7.02 1.24 -2.23
C LEU A 114 -8.14 2.03 -1.58
N SER A 115 -7.88 2.63 -0.42
CA SER A 115 -8.81 3.58 0.20
C SER A 115 -8.60 4.99 -0.35
N THR A 116 -9.67 5.76 -0.44
CA THR A 116 -9.62 7.16 -0.89
C THR A 116 -8.96 8.08 0.13
N HIS A 117 -8.85 7.66 1.41
CA HIS A 117 -8.28 8.41 2.51
C HIS A 117 -7.25 7.55 3.27
N GLY A 118 -6.23 8.21 3.83
CA GLY A 118 -5.27 7.62 4.75
C GLY A 118 -5.41 8.22 6.16
N GLU A 119 -4.34 8.17 6.96
CA GLU A 119 -4.31 8.65 8.34
C GLU A 119 -4.71 10.14 8.50
N THR A 120 -4.48 10.96 7.49
CA THR A 120 -4.70 12.42 7.56
C THR A 120 -6.13 12.87 7.31
N GLY A 121 -7.08 11.97 7.14
CA GLY A 121 -8.54 12.10 7.04
C GLY A 121 -9.12 13.53 6.93
N TRP A 122 -8.75 14.31 5.90
CA TRP A 122 -9.33 15.64 5.68
C TRP A 122 -10.76 15.50 5.15
N ARG A 123 -11.72 15.85 5.98
CA ARG A 123 -13.17 15.74 5.75
C ARG A 123 -13.68 16.49 4.51
N HIS A 124 -12.86 17.29 3.84
CA HIS A 124 -13.27 18.14 2.71
C HIS A 124 -12.65 17.74 1.36
N ARG A 125 -11.83 16.70 1.28
CA ARG A 125 -11.31 16.18 0.02
C ARG A 125 -11.89 14.82 -0.30
N ILE A 126 -12.42 14.67 -1.50
CA ILE A 126 -12.99 13.41 -2.00
C ILE A 126 -11.90 12.35 -2.13
N PHE A 127 -10.66 12.75 -2.45
CA PHE A 127 -9.51 11.88 -2.57
C PHE A 127 -8.29 12.46 -1.83
N GLY A 128 -7.53 11.58 -1.18
CA GLY A 128 -6.19 11.91 -0.70
C GLY A 128 -5.17 12.06 -1.85
N SER A 129 -3.99 12.62 -1.54
CA SER A 129 -2.95 12.85 -2.55
C SER A 129 -2.39 11.57 -3.18
N VAL A 130 -2.26 10.49 -2.42
CA VAL A 130 -1.75 9.20 -2.92
C VAL A 130 -2.75 8.53 -3.85
N PRO A 131 -4.03 8.33 -3.48
CA PRO A 131 -5.03 7.74 -4.38
C PRO A 131 -5.18 8.49 -5.71
N GLU A 132 -5.21 9.82 -5.68
CA GLU A 132 -5.31 10.64 -6.90
C GLU A 132 -4.14 10.38 -7.86
N LYS A 133 -2.92 10.35 -7.34
CA LYS A 133 -1.72 10.09 -8.13
C LYS A 133 -1.66 8.64 -8.63
N VAL A 134 -2.05 7.67 -7.79
CA VAL A 134 -2.10 6.25 -8.21
C VAL A 134 -3.04 6.07 -9.40
N ILE A 135 -4.24 6.66 -9.35
CA ILE A 135 -5.20 6.62 -10.49
C ILE A 135 -4.57 7.19 -11.75
N ARG A 136 -3.73 8.22 -11.63
CA ARG A 136 -3.07 8.85 -12.78
C ARG A 136 -1.92 8.03 -13.35
N TYR A 137 -1.18 7.30 -12.49
CA TYR A 137 0.04 6.58 -12.89
C TYR A 137 -0.18 5.09 -13.17
N ALA A 138 -1.28 4.51 -12.68
CA ALA A 138 -1.56 3.10 -12.86
C ALA A 138 -1.81 2.72 -14.32
N HIS A 139 -1.30 1.56 -14.71
CA HIS A 139 -1.54 0.94 -16.02
C HIS A 139 -2.66 -0.11 -15.99
N CYS A 140 -3.25 -0.35 -14.84
CA CYS A 140 -4.38 -1.25 -14.64
C CYS A 140 -5.54 -0.50 -13.95
N PRO A 141 -6.76 -1.09 -13.94
CA PRO A 141 -7.89 -0.55 -13.19
C PRO A 141 -7.56 -0.30 -11.72
N VAL A 142 -8.13 0.76 -11.17
CA VAL A 142 -8.01 1.13 -9.77
C VAL A 142 -9.41 1.20 -9.14
N LEU A 143 -9.62 0.37 -8.11
CA LEU A 143 -10.83 0.40 -7.30
C LEU A 143 -10.54 1.21 -6.03
N ALA A 144 -11.15 2.38 -5.94
CA ALA A 144 -11.02 3.26 -4.79
C ALA A 144 -12.19 3.07 -3.84
N ILE A 145 -11.89 2.59 -2.62
CA ILE A 145 -12.90 2.36 -1.58
C ILE A 145 -13.11 3.66 -0.82
N HIS A 146 -14.32 4.20 -0.94
CA HIS A 146 -14.73 5.37 -0.19
C HIS A 146 -15.28 4.95 1.17
N LEU A 147 -14.98 5.74 2.18
CA LEU A 147 -15.56 5.57 3.51
C LEU A 147 -16.79 6.45 3.60
N ASP A 148 -17.94 5.81 3.81
CA ASP A 148 -19.11 6.54 4.25
C ASP A 148 -18.81 7.14 5.63
N SER A 149 -19.06 8.42 5.74
CA SER A 149 -18.90 9.19 6.98
C SER A 149 -19.91 8.77 8.03
#